data_168e4ccc4412488e9b734adaf04d2aea
#
_entry.id   168e4ccc4412488e9b734adaf04d2aea
#
_cell.length_a   1.000
_cell.length_b   1.000
_cell.length_c   1.000
_cell.angle_alpha   90.00
_cell.angle_beta   90.00
_cell.angle_gamma   90.00
#
_symmetry.space_group_name_H-M   'P 1'
#
loop_
_entity.id
_entity.type
_entity.pdbx_description
1 polymer ?
#
loop_
_entity_poly.entity_id
_entity_poly.type
_entity_poly.pdbx_seq_one_letter_code
_entity_poly.pdbx_strand_id
1 'polypeptide(L)'
;SGLASRFPNKIEFPDYTADELLQITRILAKNKGYRLDDGCTGPLRDYYARWQAADARTAGNGRLARNTLEKAIFRQSRRLVSDPDGLLDLILPEDLELPEPEL
;
A
#
# COMPACT_ATOMS: atom_id res chain seq x y z
N SER A 1 8.69 -25.12 -11.97
CA SER A 1 8.75 -24.94 -11.38
C SER A 1 8.62 -24.73 -11.01
N GLY A 2 8.20 -24.95 -11.38
CA GLY A 2 8.17 -24.67 -10.83
C GLY A 2 7.81 -24.45 -10.61
N LEU A 3 7.66 -24.67 -11.00
CA LEU A 3 7.54 -24.29 -10.59
C LEU A 3 7.92 -23.71 -10.54
N ALA A 4 7.93 -23.69 -10.96
CA ALA A 4 8.24 -23.06 -10.77
C ALA A 4 8.44 -22.56 -11.00
N SER A 5 8.46 -22.70 -11.45
CA SER A 5 8.63 -22.28 -11.45
C SER A 5 8.44 -22.08 -11.62
N ARG A 6 8.31 -22.35 -12.04
CA ARG A 6 8.08 -22.19 -11.93
C ARG A 6 7.83 -21.64 -11.81
N PHE A 7 7.64 -21.33 -12.30
CA PHE A 7 7.36 -20.62 -11.89
C PHE A 7 7.74 -19.94 -12.25
N PRO A 8 7.70 -19.91 -12.50
CA PRO A 8 7.83 -19.13 -12.57
C PRO A 8 7.99 -18.37 -12.76
N ASN A 9 7.90 -18.14 -13.08
CA ASN A 9 7.86 -17.41 -12.90
C ASN A 9 7.64 -16.82 -13.41
N LYS A 10 7.92 -17.10 -14.08
CA LYS A 10 7.26 -16.48 -14.46
C LYS A 10 6.15 -16.42 -14.21
N ILE A 11 6.25 -16.85 -13.53
CA ILE A 11 4.91 -16.71 -13.25
C ILE A 11 4.49 -15.35 -13.34
N GLU A 12 3.51 -15.21 -14.06
CA GLU A 12 2.95 -13.94 -14.13
C GLU A 12 1.96 -13.83 -13.08
N PHE A 13 2.20 -12.99 -12.12
CA PHE A 13 1.13 -12.63 -11.25
C PHE A 13 0.21 -11.74 -12.02
N PRO A 14 -1.07 -12.03 -12.07
CA PRO A 14 -1.99 -11.12 -12.70
C PRO A 14 -1.91 -9.78 -12.00
N ASP A 15 -2.13 -8.71 -12.71
CA ASP A 15 -2.16 -7.40 -12.11
C ASP A 15 -3.29 -7.33 -11.11
N TYR A 16 -3.01 -6.80 -9.95
CA TYR A 16 -4.04 -6.60 -8.94
C TYR A 16 -4.88 -5.39 -9.29
N THR A 17 -6.16 -5.44 -8.96
CA THR A 17 -7.03 -4.28 -9.07
C THR A 17 -6.73 -3.30 -7.93
N ALA A 18 -7.26 -2.08 -8.03
CA ALA A 18 -7.09 -1.11 -6.96
C ALA A 18 -7.67 -1.64 -5.65
N ASP A 19 -8.82 -2.30 -5.71
CA ASP A 19 -9.41 -2.89 -4.51
C ASP A 19 -8.54 -3.97 -3.92
N GLU A 20 -7.93 -4.79 -4.77
CA GLU A 20 -7.03 -5.83 -4.30
C GLU A 20 -5.77 -5.23 -3.67
N LEU A 21 -5.23 -4.17 -4.26
CA LEU A 21 -4.08 -3.50 -3.68
C LEU A 21 -4.42 -2.90 -2.32
N LEU A 22 -5.64 -2.39 -2.18
CA LEU A 22 -6.09 -1.88 -0.89
C LEU A 22 -6.14 -3.00 0.15
N GLN A 23 -6.66 -4.17 -0.23
CA GLN A 23 -6.70 -5.30 0.69
C GLN A 23 -5.29 -5.77 1.05
N ILE A 24 -4.39 -5.81 0.07
CA ILE A 24 -3.00 -6.18 0.34
C ILE A 24 -2.40 -5.20 1.34
N THR A 25 -2.66 -3.91 1.18
CA THR A 25 -2.16 -2.90 2.10
C THR A 25 -2.66 -3.16 3.52
N ARG A 26 -3.94 -3.51 3.66
CA ARG A 26 -4.51 -3.82 4.97
C ARG A 26 -3.87 -5.05 5.59
N ILE A 27 -3.66 -6.09 4.78
CA ILE A 27 -3.06 -7.32 5.28
C ILE A 27 -1.62 -7.05 5.74
N LEU A 28 -0.86 -6.31 4.92
CA LEU A 28 0.51 -6.00 5.28
C LEU A 28 0.56 -5.14 6.56
N ALA A 29 -0.36 -4.19 6.69
CA ALA A 29 -0.43 -3.36 7.89
C ALA A 29 -0.69 -4.23 9.11
N LYS A 30 -1.67 -5.11 9.01
CA LYS A 30 -2.02 -5.98 10.12
C LYS A 30 -0.85 -6.86 10.52
N ASN A 31 -0.13 -7.39 9.54
CA ASN A 31 1.02 -8.25 9.82
C ASN A 31 2.13 -7.50 10.54
N LYS A 32 2.21 -6.19 10.37
CA LYS A 32 3.21 -5.38 11.06
C LYS A 32 2.69 -4.77 12.36
N GLY A 33 1.45 -5.09 12.73
CA GLY A 33 0.88 -4.57 13.98
C GLY A 33 0.19 -3.23 13.83
N TYR A 34 -0.18 -2.85 12.61
CA TYR A 34 -0.85 -1.59 12.34
C TYR A 34 -2.25 -1.81 11.81
N ARG A 35 -3.06 -0.77 11.85
CA ARG A 35 -4.36 -0.76 11.21
C ARG A 35 -4.55 0.59 10.54
N LEU A 36 -5.37 0.59 9.51
CA LEU A 36 -5.62 1.80 8.74
C LEU A 36 -6.94 2.41 9.20
N ASP A 37 -6.91 3.71 9.47
CA ASP A 37 -8.15 4.44 9.74
C ASP A 37 -9.09 4.32 8.55
N ASP A 38 -10.41 4.32 8.82
CA ASP A 38 -11.39 4.20 7.75
C ASP A 38 -11.22 5.31 6.71
N GLY A 39 -10.76 6.47 7.13
CA GLY A 39 -10.54 7.58 6.20
C GLY A 39 -9.44 7.33 5.19
N CYS A 40 -8.62 6.27 5.36
CA CYS A 40 -7.59 5.94 4.40
C CYS A 40 -8.13 5.20 3.17
N THR A 41 -9.31 4.61 3.28
CA THR A 41 -9.83 3.72 2.24
C THR A 41 -10.01 4.42 0.90
N GLY A 42 -10.71 5.55 0.89
CA GLY A 42 -10.96 6.29 -0.35
C GLY A 42 -9.68 6.78 -1.01
N PRO A 43 -8.84 7.50 -0.26
CA PRO A 43 -7.60 8.01 -0.85
C PRO A 43 -6.68 6.91 -1.38
N LEU A 44 -6.57 5.78 -0.67
CA LEU A 44 -5.72 4.69 -1.15
C LEU A 44 -6.28 4.06 -2.40
N ARG A 45 -7.60 3.82 -2.44
CA ARG A 45 -8.21 3.24 -3.64
C ARG A 45 -8.01 4.15 -4.84
N ASP A 46 -8.23 5.45 -4.67
CA ASP A 46 -8.05 6.40 -5.76
C ASP A 46 -6.60 6.44 -6.22
N TYR A 47 -5.67 6.41 -5.27
CA TYR A 47 -4.25 6.43 -5.58
C TYR A 47 -3.85 5.22 -6.41
N TYR A 48 -4.28 4.03 -5.97
CA TYR A 48 -3.95 2.82 -6.70
C TYR A 48 -4.59 2.80 -8.08
N ALA A 49 -5.82 3.30 -8.19
CA ALA A 49 -6.49 3.37 -9.49
C ALA A 49 -5.76 4.31 -10.45
N ARG A 50 -5.27 5.45 -9.93
CA ARG A 50 -4.52 6.39 -10.78
C ARG A 50 -3.20 5.78 -11.25
N TRP A 51 -2.51 5.05 -10.38
CA TRP A 51 -1.28 4.40 -10.78
C TRP A 51 -1.54 3.35 -11.84
N GLN A 52 -2.63 2.59 -11.71
CA GLN A 52 -2.96 1.57 -12.70
C GLN A 52 -3.32 2.17 -14.05
N ALA A 53 -3.98 3.32 -14.04
CA ALA A 53 -4.28 4.01 -15.29
C ALA A 53 -3.01 4.52 -15.96
N ALA A 54 -2.00 4.89 -15.18
CA ALA A 54 -0.76 5.45 -15.70
C ALA A 54 0.24 4.36 -16.10
N ASP A 55 0.35 3.30 -15.30
CA ASP A 55 1.36 2.26 -15.54
C ASP A 55 0.90 0.97 -14.87
N ALA A 56 0.09 0.21 -15.58
CA ALA A 56 -0.49 -1.01 -15.04
C ALA A 56 0.55 -2.04 -14.64
N ARG A 57 1.67 -2.08 -15.36
CA ARG A 57 2.68 -3.10 -15.06
C ARG A 57 3.35 -2.86 -13.74
N THR A 58 3.69 -1.61 -13.44
CA THR A 58 4.34 -1.27 -12.18
C THR A 58 3.32 -1.31 -11.04
N ALA A 59 2.14 -0.77 -11.28
CA ALA A 59 1.14 -0.64 -10.23
C ALA A 59 0.41 -1.93 -9.95
N GLY A 60 0.51 -2.92 -10.85
CA GLY A 60 -0.26 -4.14 -10.70
C GLY A 60 0.33 -5.14 -9.74
N ASN A 61 1.51 -4.87 -9.15
CA ASN A 61 2.12 -5.83 -8.24
C ASN A 61 2.09 -5.30 -6.81
N GLY A 62 2.37 -6.18 -5.87
CA GLY A 62 2.27 -5.84 -4.45
C GLY A 62 3.33 -4.87 -3.95
N ARG A 63 4.35 -4.59 -4.76
CA ARG A 63 5.42 -3.68 -4.33
C ARG A 63 4.89 -2.28 -4.07
N LEU A 64 3.95 -1.82 -4.92
CA LEU A 64 3.38 -0.50 -4.72
C LEU A 64 2.66 -0.42 -3.37
N ALA A 65 1.87 -1.44 -3.04
CA ALA A 65 1.18 -1.46 -1.76
C ALA A 65 2.16 -1.46 -0.59
N ARG A 66 3.22 -2.26 -0.69
CA ARG A 66 4.21 -2.32 0.38
C ARG A 66 4.93 -0.99 0.56
N ASN A 67 5.36 -0.39 -0.55
CA ASN A 67 6.07 0.87 -0.48
C ASN A 67 5.19 1.98 0.08
N THR A 68 3.92 1.99 -0.32
CA THR A 68 2.97 2.97 0.18
C THR A 68 2.77 2.84 1.68
N LEU A 69 2.64 1.60 2.15
CA LEU A 69 2.47 1.36 3.56
C LEU A 69 3.71 1.74 4.36
N GLU A 70 4.89 1.42 3.85
CA GLU A 70 6.13 1.73 4.58
C GLU A 70 6.31 3.23 4.74
N LYS A 71 5.98 4.00 3.71
CA LYS A 71 6.02 5.44 3.81
C LYS A 71 5.02 5.96 4.84
N ALA A 72 3.83 5.37 4.87
CA ALA A 72 2.81 5.78 5.82
C ALA A 72 3.25 5.50 7.25
N ILE A 73 3.87 4.36 7.49
CA ILE A 73 4.37 4.01 8.81
C ILE A 73 5.43 5.01 9.25
N PHE A 74 6.34 5.37 8.35
CA PHE A 74 7.39 6.34 8.66
C PHE A 74 6.77 7.70 9.03
N ARG A 75 5.81 8.15 8.24
CA ARG A 75 5.17 9.45 8.51
C ARG A 75 4.37 9.40 9.81
N GLN A 76 3.73 8.27 10.08
CA GLN A 76 3.00 8.10 11.33
C GLN A 76 3.95 8.23 12.52
N SER A 77 5.12 7.61 12.44
CA SER A 77 6.07 7.69 13.54
C SER A 77 6.55 9.12 13.76
N ARG A 78 6.72 9.90 12.69
CA ARG A 78 7.10 11.30 12.81
C ARG A 78 5.98 12.12 13.43
N ARG A 79 4.72 11.84 13.05
CA ARG A 79 3.58 12.54 13.64
C ARG A 79 3.51 12.30 15.15
N LEU A 80 3.80 11.07 15.57
CA LEU A 80 3.71 10.72 16.98
C LEU A 80 4.78 11.39 17.84
N VAL A 81 5.86 11.85 17.25
CA VAL A 81 6.84 12.64 17.97
C VAL A 81 6.18 13.92 18.51
N SER A 82 5.29 14.51 17.70
CA SER A 82 4.58 15.73 18.09
C SER A 82 3.27 15.46 18.82
N ASP A 83 2.82 14.21 18.81
CA ASP A 83 1.56 13.80 19.41
C ASP A 83 1.76 12.50 20.19
N PRO A 84 2.42 12.59 21.33
CA PRO A 84 2.76 11.36 22.08
C PRO A 84 1.55 10.62 22.64
N ASP A 85 0.38 11.27 22.67
CA ASP A 85 -0.82 10.59 23.14
C ASP A 85 -1.57 9.88 22.01
N GLY A 86 -1.08 9.97 20.77
CA GLY A 86 -1.71 9.30 19.66
C GLY A 86 -1.61 7.79 19.74
N LEU A 87 -2.48 7.10 19.02
CA LEU A 87 -2.46 5.64 19.00
C LEU A 87 -1.28 5.15 18.17
N LEU A 88 -0.50 4.26 18.77
CA LEU A 88 0.74 3.81 18.16
C LEU A 88 0.52 2.89 16.95
N ASP A 89 -0.64 2.26 16.87
CA ASP A 89 -0.93 1.29 15.82
C ASP A 89 -1.83 1.81 14.72
N LEU A 90 -2.25 3.07 14.77
CA LEU A 90 -3.24 3.59 13.84
C LEU A 90 -2.58 4.49 12.80
N ILE A 91 -2.79 4.15 11.53
CA ILE A 91 -2.37 4.97 10.40
C ILE A 91 -3.54 5.87 10.02
N LEU A 92 -3.32 7.18 10.00
CA LEU A 92 -4.35 8.16 9.67
C LEU A 92 -4.19 8.62 8.22
N PRO A 93 -5.25 9.17 7.63
CA PRO A 93 -5.12 9.69 6.26
C PRO A 93 -3.97 10.67 6.08
N GLU A 94 -3.70 11.48 7.10
CA GLU A 94 -2.62 12.47 7.01
C GLU A 94 -1.25 11.81 6.98
N ASP A 95 -1.14 10.53 7.34
CA ASP A 95 0.13 9.80 7.26
C ASP A 95 0.42 9.27 5.87
N LEU A 96 -0.59 9.28 4.98
CA LEU A 96 -0.41 8.75 3.65
C LEU A 96 0.40 9.71 2.79
N GLU A 97 1.35 9.16 2.04
CA GLU A 97 2.10 9.93 1.07
C GLU A 97 1.76 9.35 -0.30
N LEU A 98 0.96 10.06 -1.07
CA LEU A 98 0.35 9.54 -2.29
C LEU A 98 0.67 10.44 -3.48
N PRO A 99 1.94 10.45 -3.93
CA PRO A 99 2.32 11.33 -5.04
C PRO A 99 1.66 10.87 -6.34
N GLU A 100 1.40 11.82 -7.22
CA GLU A 100 0.84 11.48 -8.51
C GLU A 100 1.82 10.67 -9.32
N PRO A 101 1.34 9.72 -10.14
CA PRO A 101 2.24 8.99 -11.00
C PRO A 101 2.88 9.93 -12.02
N GLU A 102 4.15 9.69 -12.30
CA GLU A 102 4.85 10.42 -13.34
C GLU A 102 4.81 9.62 -14.63
N LEU A 103 4.43 10.26 -15.71
CA LEU A 103 4.32 9.59 -17.00
C LEU A 103 5.45 9.96 -17.92
#